data_617c90844911224d92d5fc5abb2a29e1
#
_entry.id   617c90844911224d92d5fc5abb2a29e1
#
_cell.length_a   1.000
_cell.length_b   1.000
_cell.length_c   1.000
_cell.angle_alpha   90.00
_cell.angle_beta   90.00
_cell.angle_gamma   90.00
#
_symmetry.space_group_name_H-M   'P 1'
#
loop_
_entity.id
_entity.type
_entity.pdbx_description
1 polymer ?
#
loop_
_entity_poly.entity_id
_entity_poly.type
_entity_poly.pdbx_seq_one_letter_code
_entity_poly.pdbx_strand_id
1 'polypeptide(L)'
;STPIKSSAASDVYKRQILQPEIFARVIEITKDFIAKTNTEIYDETTGKGRLRHIYIRIGEVSGELMVCYVVNANGLKQEDLLVKMLKSELPQLKSVIINSNREKTNVVLGRKNRTIYGSDHITDTLCGLQFKISPFSFWQINRKQAEKLYGKAKEYANLKSDEILLDLYCGTGTIGLTMADSCKQLIGAEIVEDAVKDANENAKANGIENARFICGDASDAAFQLEKEGLKPDCVILDPPRKGCGEELVKTISRMSPSRVVYVSCDPATLARDLKFFTENGYTPKEITPCDMFSGTSHVESVALIERN
;
A
#
# COMPACT_ATOMS: atom_id res chain seq x y z
N SER A 1 9.75 21.60 -9.23
CA SER A 1 10.88 20.77 -9.68
C SER A 1 11.70 21.57 -10.68
N THR A 2 12.85 22.01 -10.26
CA THR A 2 13.88 22.55 -11.17
C THR A 2 14.20 21.47 -12.19
N PRO A 3 14.26 21.77 -13.48
CA PRO A 3 14.79 20.84 -14.45
C PRO A 3 16.19 20.44 -13.97
N ILE A 4 16.48 19.15 -13.94
CA ILE A 4 17.74 18.59 -13.48
C ILE A 4 18.87 19.16 -14.34
N LYS A 5 19.41 20.30 -13.94
CA LYS A 5 20.53 20.97 -14.61
C LYS A 5 21.88 20.71 -13.92
N SER A 6 21.92 19.94 -12.81
CA SER A 6 23.18 19.55 -12.22
C SER A 6 23.33 18.02 -12.24
N SER A 7 24.45 17.58 -12.77
CA SER A 7 24.87 16.17 -12.70
C SER A 7 24.90 15.65 -11.28
N ALA A 8 25.21 16.50 -10.29
CA ALA A 8 25.27 16.18 -8.87
C ALA A 8 23.88 15.81 -8.29
N ALA A 9 22.81 16.56 -8.58
CA ALA A 9 21.47 16.23 -8.11
C ALA A 9 20.95 14.93 -8.74
N SER A 10 21.24 14.70 -10.04
CA SER A 10 20.92 13.44 -10.71
C SER A 10 21.67 12.25 -10.10
N ASP A 11 22.91 12.44 -9.67
CA ASP A 11 23.72 11.38 -9.05
C ASP A 11 23.24 11.04 -7.63
N VAL A 12 22.77 12.01 -6.85
CA VAL A 12 22.20 11.76 -5.51
C VAL A 12 20.94 10.90 -5.61
N TYR A 13 20.04 11.18 -6.55
CA TYR A 13 18.84 10.35 -6.76
C TYR A 13 19.15 8.94 -7.29
N LYS A 14 20.20 8.78 -8.08
CA LYS A 14 20.62 7.48 -8.61
C LYS A 14 21.31 6.57 -7.58
N ARG A 15 21.80 7.13 -6.48
CA ARG A 15 22.56 6.42 -5.44
C ARG A 15 21.78 6.17 -4.15
N GLN A 16 20.46 6.37 -4.14
CA GLN A 16 19.66 6.03 -2.97
C GLN A 16 19.63 4.51 -2.80
N ILE A 17 20.17 4.04 -1.67
CA ILE A 17 20.30 2.62 -1.29
C ILE A 17 18.94 1.89 -1.31
N LEU A 18 17.83 2.62 -1.18
CA LEU A 18 16.46 2.08 -1.17
C LEU A 18 15.90 1.76 -2.58
N GLN A 19 16.56 2.21 -3.66
CA GLN A 19 16.08 1.95 -5.02
C GLN A 19 16.86 0.81 -5.67
N PRO A 20 16.18 -0.25 -6.15
CA PRO A 20 16.81 -1.29 -6.94
C PRO A 20 17.53 -0.73 -8.18
N GLU A 21 18.71 -1.27 -8.50
CA GLU A 21 19.53 -0.83 -9.65
C GLU A 21 18.75 -0.87 -10.98
N ILE A 22 17.83 -1.81 -11.10
CA ILE A 22 16.96 -1.95 -12.29
C ILE A 22 16.16 -0.67 -12.58
N PHE A 23 15.81 0.14 -11.56
CA PHE A 23 15.08 1.39 -11.77
C PHE A 23 15.91 2.41 -12.55
N ALA A 24 17.22 2.46 -12.32
CA ALA A 24 18.14 3.29 -13.11
C ALA A 24 18.11 2.87 -14.59
N ARG A 25 18.07 1.55 -14.86
CA ARG A 25 17.98 1.04 -16.23
C ARG A 25 16.68 1.42 -16.93
N VAL A 26 15.54 1.31 -16.25
CA VAL A 26 14.24 1.80 -16.77
C VAL A 26 14.31 3.29 -17.14
N ILE A 27 14.93 4.10 -16.28
CA ILE A 27 15.08 5.55 -16.51
C ILE A 27 15.94 5.83 -17.75
N GLU A 28 17.06 5.11 -17.93
CA GLU A 28 17.93 5.26 -19.10
C GLU A 28 17.20 4.90 -20.39
N ILE A 29 16.53 3.74 -20.43
CA ILE A 29 15.73 3.33 -21.60
C ILE A 29 14.65 4.38 -21.90
N THR A 30 14.02 4.94 -20.87
CA THR A 30 13.00 5.98 -21.05
C THR A 30 13.61 7.28 -21.59
N LYS A 31 14.82 7.68 -21.15
CA LYS A 31 15.53 8.84 -21.73
C LYS A 31 15.83 8.65 -23.20
N ASP A 32 16.29 7.47 -23.59
CA ASP A 32 16.55 7.13 -24.98
C ASP A 32 15.27 7.14 -25.82
N PHE A 33 14.16 6.63 -25.28
CA PHE A 33 12.85 6.73 -25.93
C PHE A 33 12.41 8.19 -26.13
N ILE A 34 12.54 9.02 -25.08
CA ILE A 34 12.21 10.46 -25.15
C ILE A 34 13.02 11.14 -26.26
N ALA A 35 14.32 10.89 -26.32
CA ALA A 35 15.20 11.46 -27.33
C ALA A 35 14.82 11.02 -28.76
N LYS A 36 14.47 9.74 -28.95
CA LYS A 36 14.08 9.19 -30.27
C LYS A 36 12.70 9.69 -30.74
N THR A 37 11.79 9.98 -29.84
CA THR A 37 10.39 10.31 -30.17
C THR A 37 10.06 11.79 -30.03
N ASN A 38 11.00 12.60 -29.54
CA ASN A 38 10.78 13.99 -29.12
C ASN A 38 9.57 14.11 -28.18
N THR A 39 9.43 13.19 -27.22
CA THR A 39 8.35 13.22 -26.25
C THR A 39 8.54 14.39 -25.30
N GLU A 40 7.54 15.27 -25.21
CA GLU A 40 7.56 16.43 -24.34
C GLU A 40 7.46 16.01 -22.87
N ILE A 41 8.41 16.50 -22.05
CA ILE A 41 8.35 16.37 -20.59
C ILE A 41 7.36 17.38 -20.04
N TYR A 42 6.51 16.94 -19.12
CA TYR A 42 5.54 17.81 -18.46
C TYR A 42 6.23 18.81 -17.53
N ASP A 43 5.84 20.06 -17.66
CA ASP A 43 6.28 21.15 -16.81
C ASP A 43 5.15 21.52 -15.84
N GLU A 44 5.37 21.32 -14.55
CA GLU A 44 4.37 21.55 -13.49
C GLU A 44 4.00 23.04 -13.36
N THR A 45 4.88 23.97 -13.79
CA THR A 45 4.62 25.41 -13.75
C THR A 45 3.65 25.84 -14.85
N THR A 46 3.91 25.37 -16.07
CA THR A 46 3.11 25.75 -17.24
C THR A 46 1.95 24.83 -17.51
N GLY A 47 1.94 23.63 -16.94
CA GLY A 47 0.96 22.59 -17.21
C GLY A 47 1.05 22.00 -18.62
N LYS A 48 2.17 22.21 -19.32
CA LYS A 48 2.41 21.74 -20.69
C LYS A 48 3.34 20.53 -20.69
N GLY A 49 3.27 19.77 -21.77
CA GLY A 49 4.04 18.55 -21.94
C GLY A 49 3.20 17.29 -21.70
N ARG A 50 3.78 16.15 -21.99
CA ARG A 50 3.06 14.86 -22.04
C ARG A 50 3.44 13.90 -20.92
N LEU A 51 4.74 13.57 -20.76
CA LEU A 51 5.23 12.64 -19.76
C LEU A 51 5.45 13.36 -18.44
N ARG A 52 4.69 12.98 -17.40
CA ARG A 52 4.75 13.58 -16.05
C ARG A 52 5.67 12.81 -15.11
N HIS A 53 5.39 11.51 -14.92
CA HIS A 53 6.12 10.67 -13.97
C HIS A 53 6.38 9.30 -14.58
N ILE A 54 7.40 8.63 -14.05
CA ILE A 54 7.63 7.19 -14.22
C ILE A 54 7.45 6.57 -12.85
N TYR A 55 6.48 5.69 -12.72
CA TYR A 55 6.20 4.96 -11.49
C TYR A 55 6.61 3.51 -11.70
N ILE A 56 7.54 3.00 -10.89
CA ILE A 56 8.16 1.69 -11.08
C ILE A 56 7.90 0.86 -9.85
N ARG A 57 7.52 -0.39 -10.05
CA ARG A 57 7.38 -1.41 -9.00
C ARG A 57 8.13 -2.67 -9.39
N ILE A 58 8.68 -3.33 -8.40
CA ILE A 58 9.28 -4.66 -8.54
C ILE A 58 8.86 -5.52 -7.37
N GLY A 59 8.47 -6.78 -7.64
CA GLY A 59 8.31 -7.79 -6.62
C GLY A 59 9.69 -8.25 -6.13
N GLU A 60 9.96 -8.19 -4.84
CA GLU A 60 11.27 -8.56 -4.28
C GLU A 60 11.51 -10.07 -4.39
N VAL A 61 10.46 -10.89 -4.24
CA VAL A 61 10.54 -12.35 -4.32
C VAL A 61 10.31 -12.83 -5.75
N SER A 62 9.28 -12.30 -6.42
CA SER A 62 8.93 -12.73 -7.78
C SER A 62 9.90 -12.22 -8.84
N GLY A 63 10.55 -11.08 -8.58
CA GLY A 63 11.35 -10.37 -9.58
C GLY A 63 10.52 -9.69 -10.68
N GLU A 64 9.19 -9.76 -10.64
CA GLU A 64 8.32 -9.15 -11.64
C GLU A 64 8.39 -7.62 -11.61
N LEU A 65 8.63 -7.02 -12.78
CA LEU A 65 8.77 -5.57 -12.94
C LEU A 65 7.54 -4.97 -13.61
N MET A 66 7.01 -3.90 -13.00
CA MET A 66 5.98 -3.04 -13.57
C MET A 66 6.54 -1.64 -13.81
N VAL A 67 6.27 -1.09 -14.99
CA VAL A 67 6.57 0.31 -15.31
C VAL A 67 5.28 1.02 -15.70
N CYS A 68 4.91 2.04 -14.93
CA CYS A 68 3.74 2.86 -15.19
C CYS A 68 4.16 4.28 -15.59
N TYR A 69 3.81 4.68 -16.81
CA TYR A 69 4.06 6.02 -17.33
C TYR A 69 2.85 6.91 -17.08
N VAL A 70 3.03 7.91 -16.24
CA VAL A 70 1.99 8.89 -15.92
C VAL A 70 2.05 10.02 -16.94
N VAL A 71 0.94 10.25 -17.63
CA VAL A 71 0.92 11.20 -18.75
C VAL A 71 -0.21 12.21 -18.62
N ASN A 72 0.05 13.46 -19.06
CA ASN A 72 -0.95 14.52 -19.23
C ASN A 72 -1.68 14.35 -20.59
N ALA A 73 -2.09 13.14 -20.91
CA ALA A 73 -2.70 12.77 -22.18
C ALA A 73 -3.43 11.43 -22.05
N ASN A 74 -3.92 10.87 -23.17
CA ASN A 74 -4.45 9.50 -23.22
C ASN A 74 -3.36 8.42 -23.44
N GLY A 75 -2.13 8.85 -23.76
CA GLY A 75 -1.01 7.94 -24.04
C GLY A 75 0.23 8.67 -24.53
N LEU A 76 1.26 7.89 -24.86
CA LEU A 76 2.50 8.35 -25.50
C LEU A 76 2.41 8.13 -27.03
N LYS A 77 3.23 8.84 -27.79
CA LYS A 77 3.45 8.49 -29.19
C LYS A 77 4.40 7.29 -29.26
N GLN A 78 4.19 6.37 -30.20
CA GLN A 78 5.05 5.21 -30.43
C GLN A 78 5.19 4.28 -29.19
N GLU A 79 4.08 3.97 -28.53
CA GLU A 79 4.07 3.06 -27.35
C GLU A 79 4.68 1.68 -27.67
N ASP A 80 4.47 1.17 -28.89
CA ASP A 80 5.06 -0.09 -29.33
C ASP A 80 6.61 -0.06 -29.33
N LEU A 81 7.19 1.10 -29.72
CA LEU A 81 8.64 1.29 -29.65
C LEU A 81 9.11 1.29 -28.18
N LEU A 82 8.37 1.98 -27.28
CA LEU A 82 8.69 1.99 -25.85
C LEU A 82 8.67 0.57 -25.27
N VAL A 83 7.62 -0.18 -25.55
CA VAL A 83 7.48 -1.58 -25.10
C VAL A 83 8.62 -2.44 -25.65
N LYS A 84 8.95 -2.28 -26.96
CA LYS A 84 10.06 -3.01 -27.57
C LYS A 84 11.41 -2.71 -26.89
N MET A 85 11.69 -1.44 -26.62
CA MET A 85 12.93 -1.03 -25.95
C MET A 85 13.02 -1.58 -24.53
N LEU A 86 11.92 -1.51 -23.76
CA LEU A 86 11.90 -2.08 -22.41
C LEU A 86 12.09 -3.60 -22.44
N LYS A 87 11.37 -4.31 -23.30
CA LYS A 87 11.46 -5.79 -23.41
C LYS A 87 12.83 -6.27 -23.81
N SER A 88 13.55 -5.55 -24.66
CA SER A 88 14.87 -5.98 -25.14
C SER A 88 15.93 -5.99 -24.05
N GLU A 89 15.71 -5.27 -22.95
CA GLU A 89 16.72 -5.08 -21.91
C GLU A 89 16.27 -5.48 -20.51
N LEU A 90 14.97 -5.72 -20.32
CA LEU A 90 14.36 -6.03 -19.03
C LEU A 90 13.60 -7.36 -19.13
N PRO A 91 14.28 -8.51 -19.00
CA PRO A 91 13.63 -9.83 -19.10
C PRO A 91 12.57 -10.07 -18.03
N GLN A 92 12.66 -9.40 -16.87
CA GLN A 92 11.69 -9.44 -15.78
C GLN A 92 10.48 -8.53 -15.97
N LEU A 93 10.39 -7.79 -17.09
CA LEU A 93 9.28 -6.89 -17.38
C LEU A 93 7.98 -7.68 -17.54
N LYS A 94 7.05 -7.49 -16.60
CA LYS A 94 5.75 -8.14 -16.56
C LYS A 94 4.63 -7.24 -17.03
N SER A 95 4.73 -5.93 -16.76
CA SER A 95 3.66 -4.98 -16.96
C SER A 95 4.19 -3.63 -17.43
N VAL A 96 3.57 -3.06 -18.47
CA VAL A 96 3.73 -1.64 -18.83
C VAL A 96 2.36 -1.00 -18.91
N ILE A 97 2.18 0.08 -18.15
CA ILE A 97 0.90 0.75 -17.97
C ILE A 97 1.04 2.23 -18.35
N ILE A 98 0.03 2.77 -19.01
CA ILE A 98 -0.18 4.21 -19.17
C ILE A 98 -1.24 4.64 -18.15
N ASN A 99 -0.88 5.57 -17.29
CA ASN A 99 -1.79 6.24 -16.36
C ASN A 99 -2.06 7.66 -16.83
N SER A 100 -3.32 8.01 -17.02
CA SER A 100 -3.72 9.34 -17.47
C SER A 100 -3.99 10.25 -16.26
N ASN A 101 -3.13 11.23 -16.05
CA ASN A 101 -3.32 12.27 -15.03
C ASN A 101 -3.22 13.67 -15.67
N ARG A 102 -4.39 14.28 -15.92
CA ARG A 102 -4.52 15.61 -16.51
C ARG A 102 -4.87 16.69 -15.49
N GLU A 103 -5.04 16.31 -14.24
CA GLU A 103 -5.43 17.22 -13.17
C GLU A 103 -4.21 18.04 -12.69
N LYS A 104 -4.43 19.29 -12.32
CA LYS A 104 -3.43 20.08 -11.59
C LYS A 104 -3.43 19.69 -10.13
N THR A 105 -2.67 18.68 -9.80
CA THR A 105 -2.65 18.05 -8.47
C THR A 105 -1.25 17.54 -8.14
N ASN A 106 -0.94 17.44 -6.85
CA ASN A 106 0.28 16.79 -6.35
C ASN A 106 0.16 15.25 -6.33
N VAL A 107 -1.03 14.71 -6.63
CA VAL A 107 -1.24 13.25 -6.72
C VAL A 107 -0.55 12.74 -7.98
N VAL A 108 0.33 11.75 -7.83
CA VAL A 108 1.12 11.19 -8.92
C VAL A 108 0.24 10.46 -9.94
N LEU A 109 -0.60 9.53 -9.47
CA LEU A 109 -1.44 8.68 -10.32
C LEU A 109 -2.80 9.33 -10.56
N GLY A 110 -3.21 9.42 -11.83
CA GLY A 110 -4.58 9.73 -12.21
C GLY A 110 -5.49 8.49 -12.10
N ARG A 111 -6.79 8.67 -12.30
CA ARG A 111 -7.80 7.62 -12.08
C ARG A 111 -7.88 6.55 -13.17
N LYS A 112 -7.25 6.73 -14.33
CA LYS A 112 -7.39 5.84 -15.49
C LYS A 112 -6.06 5.19 -15.85
N ASN A 113 -6.05 3.86 -15.81
CA ASN A 113 -4.96 3.03 -16.29
C ASN A 113 -5.33 2.35 -17.60
N ARG A 114 -4.32 2.15 -18.45
CA ARG A 114 -4.39 1.33 -19.66
C ARG A 114 -3.11 0.50 -19.78
N THR A 115 -3.23 -0.79 -19.71
CA THR A 115 -2.11 -1.71 -19.94
C THR A 115 -1.75 -1.72 -21.42
N ILE A 116 -0.48 -1.48 -21.73
CA ILE A 116 0.07 -1.51 -23.09
C ILE A 116 0.96 -2.72 -23.33
N TYR A 117 1.38 -3.40 -22.27
CA TYR A 117 2.09 -4.68 -22.34
C TYR A 117 1.86 -5.53 -21.09
N GLY A 118 1.65 -6.83 -21.31
CA GLY A 118 1.55 -7.83 -20.25
C GLY A 118 0.30 -7.71 -19.39
N SER A 119 0.45 -7.83 -18.09
CA SER A 119 -0.61 -7.79 -17.09
C SER A 119 -0.87 -6.37 -16.58
N ASP A 120 -2.04 -6.11 -16.00
CA ASP A 120 -2.37 -4.86 -15.31
C ASP A 120 -1.77 -4.80 -13.89
N HIS A 121 -1.07 -5.85 -13.46
CA HIS A 121 -0.46 -6.00 -12.15
C HIS A 121 0.82 -6.82 -12.23
N ILE A 122 1.59 -6.80 -11.15
CA ILE A 122 2.60 -7.79 -10.80
C ILE A 122 2.16 -8.57 -9.58
N THR A 123 2.82 -9.68 -9.30
CA THR A 123 2.62 -10.45 -8.06
C THR A 123 3.88 -10.43 -7.22
N ASP A 124 3.74 -10.48 -5.91
CA ASP A 124 4.86 -10.73 -5.01
C ASP A 124 4.41 -11.51 -3.77
N THR A 125 5.38 -11.98 -2.99
CA THR A 125 5.12 -12.79 -1.79
C THR A 125 5.44 -11.99 -0.54
N LEU A 126 4.52 -12.01 0.44
CA LEU A 126 4.69 -11.40 1.76
C LEU A 126 4.12 -12.36 2.84
N CYS A 127 4.91 -12.67 3.86
CA CYS A 127 4.52 -13.64 4.91
C CYS A 127 4.04 -15.00 4.36
N GLY A 128 4.61 -15.46 3.24
CA GLY A 128 4.24 -16.74 2.61
C GLY A 128 2.99 -16.70 1.72
N LEU A 129 2.27 -15.59 1.65
CA LEU A 129 1.10 -15.40 0.79
C LEU A 129 1.47 -14.63 -0.48
N GLN A 130 0.80 -14.96 -1.60
CA GLN A 130 0.90 -14.21 -2.84
C GLN A 130 -0.06 -13.03 -2.87
N PHE A 131 0.44 -11.88 -3.30
CA PHE A 131 -0.36 -10.66 -3.44
C PHE A 131 -0.28 -10.11 -4.85
N LYS A 132 -1.43 -9.71 -5.37
CA LYS A 132 -1.56 -8.91 -6.57
C LYS A 132 -1.24 -7.45 -6.24
N ILE A 133 -0.38 -6.84 -7.03
CA ILE A 133 0.10 -5.47 -6.84
C ILE A 133 -0.20 -4.69 -8.12
N SER A 134 -1.25 -3.88 -8.09
CA SER A 134 -1.61 -2.94 -9.15
C SER A 134 -0.89 -1.60 -8.96
N PRO A 135 -0.95 -0.64 -9.90
CA PRO A 135 -0.41 0.69 -9.68
C PRO A 135 -1.00 1.40 -8.45
N PHE A 136 -2.27 1.12 -8.11
CA PHE A 136 -2.99 1.75 -7.01
C PHE A 136 -2.84 1.03 -5.67
N SER A 137 -2.40 -0.23 -5.67
CA SER A 137 -2.24 -0.99 -4.42
C SER A 137 -1.18 -0.35 -3.55
N PHE A 138 -1.48 -0.14 -2.26
CA PHE A 138 -0.43 0.11 -1.29
C PHE A 138 0.41 -1.16 -1.12
N TRP A 139 1.73 -1.01 -1.12
CA TRP A 139 2.68 -2.11 -0.94
C TRP A 139 3.90 -1.62 -0.20
N GLN A 140 4.29 -2.32 0.86
CA GLN A 140 5.44 -1.98 1.67
C GLN A 140 6.75 -2.21 0.89
N ILE A 141 7.55 -1.15 0.75
CA ILE A 141 8.79 -1.18 -0.03
C ILE A 141 9.84 -2.06 0.64
N ASN A 142 9.93 -2.04 1.98
CA ASN A 142 10.85 -2.86 2.74
C ASN A 142 10.15 -4.14 3.22
N ARG A 143 10.09 -5.14 2.34
CA ARG A 143 9.40 -6.41 2.60
C ARG A 143 9.87 -7.08 3.90
N LYS A 144 11.19 -7.15 4.13
CA LYS A 144 11.75 -7.82 5.32
C LYS A 144 11.30 -7.17 6.63
N GLN A 145 11.21 -5.86 6.65
CA GLN A 145 10.71 -5.15 7.83
C GLN A 145 9.19 -5.23 7.92
N ALA A 146 8.48 -5.23 6.78
CA ALA A 146 7.03 -5.44 6.76
C ALA A 146 6.66 -6.82 7.32
N GLU A 147 7.41 -7.89 7.00
CA GLU A 147 7.21 -9.22 7.56
C GLU A 147 7.42 -9.25 9.08
N LYS A 148 8.40 -8.50 9.60
CA LYS A 148 8.59 -8.36 11.06
C LYS A 148 7.45 -7.59 11.71
N LEU A 149 7.02 -6.49 11.09
CA LEU A 149 5.91 -5.65 11.56
C LEU A 149 4.63 -6.48 11.64
N TYR A 150 4.30 -7.21 10.56
CA TYR A 150 3.10 -8.06 10.49
C TYR A 150 3.22 -9.29 11.38
N GLY A 151 4.42 -9.87 11.53
CA GLY A 151 4.70 -10.93 12.51
C GLY A 151 4.43 -10.47 13.95
N LYS A 152 4.85 -9.24 14.30
CA LYS A 152 4.56 -8.65 15.62
C LYS A 152 3.06 -8.35 15.77
N ALA A 153 2.38 -7.88 14.74
CA ALA A 153 0.94 -7.68 14.78
C ALA A 153 0.19 -9.03 14.98
N LYS A 154 0.62 -10.10 14.30
CA LYS A 154 0.08 -11.45 14.48
C LYS A 154 0.31 -11.98 15.90
N GLU A 155 1.52 -11.77 16.46
CA GLU A 155 1.85 -12.13 17.84
C GLU A 155 0.91 -11.43 18.84
N TYR A 156 0.70 -10.13 18.68
CA TYR A 156 -0.19 -9.34 19.55
C TYR A 156 -1.67 -9.68 19.35
N ALA A 157 -2.09 -9.95 18.11
CA ALA A 157 -3.43 -10.42 17.84
C ALA A 157 -3.73 -11.77 18.50
N ASN A 158 -2.73 -12.66 18.63
CA ASN A 158 -2.81 -13.97 19.33
C ASN A 158 -4.17 -14.66 19.12
N LEU A 159 -4.57 -14.76 17.84
CA LEU A 159 -5.89 -15.23 17.44
C LEU A 159 -6.09 -16.72 17.70
N LYS A 160 -7.34 -17.08 17.99
CA LYS A 160 -7.79 -18.47 18.10
C LYS A 160 -8.77 -18.79 16.98
N SER A 161 -8.88 -20.08 16.67
CA SER A 161 -9.66 -20.57 15.52
C SER A 161 -11.18 -20.31 15.61
N ASP A 162 -11.70 -19.91 16.76
CA ASP A 162 -13.10 -19.55 16.98
C ASP A 162 -13.35 -18.04 17.02
N GLU A 163 -12.28 -17.22 16.94
CA GLU A 163 -12.35 -15.77 17.03
C GLU A 163 -12.61 -15.07 15.70
N ILE A 164 -13.22 -13.88 15.77
CA ILE A 164 -13.48 -13.01 14.65
C ILE A 164 -12.44 -11.85 14.66
N LEU A 165 -11.75 -11.71 13.55
CA LEU A 165 -10.83 -10.60 13.29
C LEU A 165 -11.50 -9.53 12.44
N LEU A 166 -11.46 -8.28 12.91
CA LEU A 166 -11.86 -7.10 12.14
C LEU A 166 -10.60 -6.30 11.76
N ASP A 167 -10.30 -6.16 10.46
CA ASP A 167 -9.18 -5.41 9.92
C ASP A 167 -9.68 -4.11 9.28
N LEU A 168 -9.52 -3.00 9.99
CA LEU A 168 -9.93 -1.67 9.52
C LEU A 168 -8.74 -0.95 8.87
N TYR A 169 -8.97 -0.33 7.72
CA TYR A 169 -7.95 0.17 6.79
C TYR A 169 -7.15 -0.96 6.12
N CYS A 170 -7.84 -2.05 5.75
CA CYS A 170 -7.18 -3.30 5.34
C CYS A 170 -6.40 -3.21 4.02
N GLY A 171 -6.57 -2.14 3.22
CA GLY A 171 -5.93 -2.02 1.92
C GLY A 171 -6.25 -3.21 1.02
N THR A 172 -5.23 -3.84 0.46
CA THR A 172 -5.35 -5.08 -0.34
C THR A 172 -5.40 -6.36 0.54
N GLY A 173 -5.69 -6.20 1.84
CA GLY A 173 -5.84 -7.29 2.79
C GLY A 173 -4.52 -7.80 3.38
N THR A 174 -3.41 -7.08 3.21
CA THR A 174 -2.07 -7.63 3.50
C THR A 174 -1.90 -8.07 4.96
N ILE A 175 -2.38 -7.30 5.94
CA ILE A 175 -2.22 -7.67 7.35
C ILE A 175 -3.21 -8.77 7.73
N GLY A 176 -4.51 -8.55 7.50
CA GLY A 176 -5.55 -9.50 7.89
C GLY A 176 -5.40 -10.88 7.26
N LEU A 177 -5.10 -10.95 5.95
CA LEU A 177 -4.93 -12.24 5.26
C LEU A 177 -3.78 -13.08 5.83
N THR A 178 -2.69 -12.45 6.33
CA THR A 178 -1.59 -13.19 6.97
C THR A 178 -1.99 -13.86 8.30
N MET A 179 -3.18 -13.56 8.82
CA MET A 179 -3.72 -14.08 10.06
C MET A 179 -4.99 -14.92 9.88
N ALA A 180 -5.50 -15.00 8.65
CA ALA A 180 -6.78 -15.64 8.35
C ALA A 180 -6.82 -17.15 8.71
N ASP A 181 -5.67 -17.82 8.65
CA ASP A 181 -5.49 -19.22 9.05
C ASP A 181 -5.67 -19.45 10.56
N SER A 182 -5.58 -18.39 11.35
CA SER A 182 -5.60 -18.43 12.81
C SER A 182 -6.93 -17.96 13.41
N CYS A 183 -7.92 -17.59 12.59
CA CYS A 183 -9.22 -17.12 13.06
C CYS A 183 -10.39 -17.80 12.36
N LYS A 184 -11.58 -17.72 12.98
CA LYS A 184 -12.82 -18.22 12.40
C LYS A 184 -13.25 -17.43 11.17
N GLN A 185 -13.13 -16.12 11.27
CA GLN A 185 -13.54 -15.20 10.21
C GLN A 185 -12.69 -13.92 10.24
N LEU A 186 -12.26 -13.50 9.07
CA LEU A 186 -11.68 -12.18 8.82
C LEU A 186 -12.72 -11.29 8.13
N ILE A 187 -12.90 -10.07 8.67
CA ILE A 187 -13.70 -9.02 8.04
C ILE A 187 -12.78 -7.82 7.85
N GLY A 188 -12.57 -7.42 6.59
CA GLY A 188 -11.76 -6.24 6.25
C GLY A 188 -12.64 -5.07 5.79
N ALA A 189 -12.24 -3.83 6.11
CA ALA A 189 -12.88 -2.63 5.59
C ALA A 189 -11.83 -1.69 4.98
N GLU A 190 -12.12 -1.19 3.77
CA GLU A 190 -11.24 -0.30 3.00
C GLU A 190 -12.07 0.66 2.15
N ILE A 191 -11.68 1.92 2.08
CA ILE A 191 -12.42 2.96 1.35
C ILE A 191 -12.19 2.90 -0.17
N VAL A 192 -11.06 2.35 -0.60
CA VAL A 192 -10.67 2.28 -2.02
C VAL A 192 -11.24 1.02 -2.65
N GLU A 193 -12.22 1.18 -3.53
CA GLU A 193 -12.91 0.05 -4.20
C GLU A 193 -11.95 -0.91 -4.91
N ASP A 194 -10.93 -0.39 -5.60
CA ASP A 194 -9.95 -1.23 -6.30
C ASP A 194 -9.10 -2.05 -5.31
N ALA A 195 -8.78 -1.50 -4.15
CA ALA A 195 -8.07 -2.24 -3.10
C ALA A 195 -8.94 -3.37 -2.51
N VAL A 196 -10.25 -3.13 -2.34
CA VAL A 196 -11.20 -4.17 -1.90
C VAL A 196 -11.29 -5.30 -2.93
N LYS A 197 -11.30 -4.99 -4.23
CA LYS A 197 -11.24 -6.00 -5.30
C LYS A 197 -9.96 -6.81 -5.22
N ASP A 198 -8.82 -6.14 -5.11
CA ASP A 198 -7.51 -6.78 -4.96
C ASP A 198 -7.47 -7.66 -3.68
N ALA A 199 -8.05 -7.22 -2.55
CA ALA A 199 -8.14 -8.01 -1.32
C ALA A 199 -8.93 -9.33 -1.52
N ASN A 200 -10.07 -9.27 -2.21
CA ASN A 200 -10.86 -10.47 -2.53
C ASN A 200 -10.10 -11.41 -3.50
N GLU A 201 -9.42 -10.86 -4.51
CA GLU A 201 -8.59 -11.65 -5.43
C GLU A 201 -7.40 -12.28 -4.70
N ASN A 202 -6.76 -11.55 -3.78
CA ASN A 202 -5.67 -12.05 -2.95
C ASN A 202 -6.13 -13.18 -2.02
N ALA A 203 -7.30 -13.04 -1.36
CA ALA A 203 -7.87 -14.12 -0.55
C ALA A 203 -8.08 -15.39 -1.39
N LYS A 204 -8.72 -15.24 -2.57
CA LYS A 204 -8.98 -16.35 -3.48
C LYS A 204 -7.68 -17.00 -3.99
N ALA A 205 -6.69 -16.21 -4.39
CA ALA A 205 -5.41 -16.71 -4.89
C ALA A 205 -4.64 -17.54 -3.86
N ASN A 206 -4.85 -17.26 -2.56
CA ASN A 206 -4.24 -17.97 -1.44
C ASN A 206 -5.15 -19.05 -0.82
N GLY A 207 -6.31 -19.35 -1.41
CA GLY A 207 -7.24 -20.36 -0.90
C GLY A 207 -7.88 -19.97 0.45
N ILE A 208 -7.97 -18.67 0.76
CA ILE A 208 -8.56 -18.15 2.00
C ILE A 208 -10.06 -17.94 1.76
N GLU A 209 -10.90 -18.77 2.39
CA GLU A 209 -12.35 -18.76 2.20
C GLU A 209 -13.10 -18.07 3.35
N ASN A 210 -12.46 -17.88 4.49
CA ASN A 210 -13.05 -17.28 5.69
C ASN A 210 -12.91 -15.75 5.77
N ALA A 211 -12.51 -15.09 4.68
CA ALA A 211 -12.34 -13.65 4.60
C ALA A 211 -13.46 -12.99 3.78
N ARG A 212 -13.95 -11.83 4.24
CA ARG A 212 -14.81 -10.93 3.46
C ARG A 212 -14.33 -9.49 3.58
N PHE A 213 -14.47 -8.72 2.51
CA PHE A 213 -14.04 -7.32 2.46
C PHE A 213 -15.21 -6.41 2.11
N ILE A 214 -15.28 -5.25 2.78
CA ILE A 214 -16.32 -4.24 2.68
C ILE A 214 -15.68 -2.95 2.13
N CYS A 215 -16.29 -2.35 1.10
CA CYS A 215 -15.89 -1.05 0.60
C CYS A 215 -16.60 0.05 1.39
N GLY A 216 -15.83 0.85 2.13
CA GLY A 216 -16.36 1.96 2.92
C GLY A 216 -15.28 2.60 3.80
N ASP A 217 -15.56 3.81 4.28
CA ASP A 217 -14.73 4.43 5.32
C ASP A 217 -14.72 3.55 6.58
N ALA A 218 -13.58 3.48 7.26
CA ALA A 218 -13.40 2.61 8.42
C ALA A 218 -14.39 2.92 9.56
N SER A 219 -14.72 4.19 9.78
CA SER A 219 -15.69 4.61 10.82
C SER A 219 -17.10 4.21 10.44
N ASP A 220 -17.50 4.42 9.18
CA ASP A 220 -18.81 4.05 8.68
C ASP A 220 -19.01 2.54 8.66
N ALA A 221 -17.98 1.80 8.21
CA ALA A 221 -17.99 0.35 8.18
C ALA A 221 -18.08 -0.24 9.60
N ALA A 222 -17.27 0.26 10.55
CA ALA A 222 -17.32 -0.17 11.94
C ALA A 222 -18.70 0.10 12.57
N PHE A 223 -19.28 1.28 12.34
CA PHE A 223 -20.60 1.65 12.83
C PHE A 223 -21.72 0.77 12.24
N GLN A 224 -21.65 0.45 10.96
CA GLN A 224 -22.60 -0.45 10.32
C GLN A 224 -22.52 -1.86 10.89
N LEU A 225 -21.29 -2.39 11.04
CA LEU A 225 -21.04 -3.71 11.63
C LEU A 225 -21.49 -3.78 13.11
N GLU A 226 -21.29 -2.70 13.88
CA GLU A 226 -21.80 -2.59 15.24
C GLU A 226 -23.35 -2.71 15.27
N LYS A 227 -24.05 -1.99 14.38
CA LYS A 227 -25.50 -2.08 14.25
C LYS A 227 -26.01 -3.47 13.84
N GLU A 228 -25.23 -4.18 13.03
CA GLU A 228 -25.50 -5.57 12.65
C GLU A 228 -25.25 -6.56 13.80
N GLY A 229 -24.74 -6.08 14.95
CA GLY A 229 -24.45 -6.89 16.12
C GLY A 229 -23.14 -7.66 16.05
N LEU A 230 -22.22 -7.27 15.15
CA LEU A 230 -20.89 -7.89 15.06
C LEU A 230 -20.11 -7.64 16.37
N LYS A 231 -19.56 -8.69 16.92
CA LYS A 231 -18.67 -8.66 18.10
C LYS A 231 -17.31 -9.26 17.69
N PRO A 232 -16.37 -8.44 17.21
CA PRO A 232 -15.04 -8.95 16.91
C PRO A 232 -14.29 -9.24 18.21
N ASP A 233 -13.47 -10.28 18.22
CA ASP A 233 -12.60 -10.61 19.36
C ASP A 233 -11.31 -9.81 19.34
N CYS A 234 -10.82 -9.52 18.13
CA CYS A 234 -9.66 -8.69 17.87
C CYS A 234 -9.95 -7.69 16.75
N VAL A 235 -9.44 -6.46 16.91
CA VAL A 235 -9.46 -5.43 15.84
C VAL A 235 -8.04 -5.06 15.48
N ILE A 236 -7.72 -5.04 14.18
CA ILE A 236 -6.49 -4.47 13.64
C ILE A 236 -6.79 -3.08 13.07
N LEU A 237 -5.90 -2.15 13.32
CA LEU A 237 -5.91 -0.79 12.81
C LEU A 237 -4.57 -0.50 12.13
N ASP A 238 -4.60 -0.06 10.87
CA ASP A 238 -3.44 0.49 10.16
C ASP A 238 -3.84 1.80 9.46
N PRO A 239 -4.19 2.84 10.25
CA PRO A 239 -4.73 4.08 9.71
C PRO A 239 -3.64 4.92 9.03
N PRO A 240 -4.04 5.87 8.16
CA PRO A 240 -3.13 6.86 7.62
C PRO A 240 -2.53 7.75 8.74
N ARG A 241 -1.54 8.57 8.42
CA ARG A 241 -0.81 9.44 9.37
C ARG A 241 -1.68 10.27 10.31
N LYS A 242 -2.91 10.59 9.93
CA LYS A 242 -3.87 11.33 10.78
C LYS A 242 -4.42 10.51 11.96
N GLY A 243 -4.19 9.18 11.97
CA GLY A 243 -4.75 8.26 12.96
C GLY A 243 -6.23 7.93 12.70
N CYS A 244 -6.87 7.23 13.65
CA CYS A 244 -8.27 6.80 13.51
C CYS A 244 -9.29 7.84 14.00
N GLY A 245 -8.93 8.68 14.94
CA GLY A 245 -9.87 9.63 15.55
C GLY A 245 -10.78 9.02 16.62
N GLU A 246 -11.37 9.88 17.41
CA GLU A 246 -12.12 9.53 18.63
C GLU A 246 -13.40 8.74 18.35
N GLU A 247 -14.15 9.09 17.31
CA GLU A 247 -15.44 8.44 17.01
C GLU A 247 -15.28 6.98 16.61
N LEU A 248 -14.24 6.65 15.82
CA LEU A 248 -13.93 5.25 15.50
C LEU A 248 -13.54 4.48 16.75
N VAL A 249 -12.70 5.05 17.63
CA VAL A 249 -12.30 4.42 18.89
C VAL A 249 -13.53 4.14 19.77
N LYS A 250 -14.48 5.06 19.88
CA LYS A 250 -15.74 4.87 20.62
C LYS A 250 -16.57 3.72 20.02
N THR A 251 -16.67 3.65 18.69
CA THR A 251 -17.41 2.60 18.01
C THR A 251 -16.78 1.22 18.29
N ILE A 252 -15.46 1.10 18.14
CA ILE A 252 -14.71 -0.13 18.45
C ILE A 252 -14.94 -0.51 19.93
N SER A 253 -14.88 0.47 20.84
CA SER A 253 -15.06 0.21 22.27
C SER A 253 -16.46 -0.33 22.60
N ARG A 254 -17.51 0.13 21.91
CA ARG A 254 -18.87 -0.42 22.05
C ARG A 254 -19.00 -1.84 21.51
N MET A 255 -18.28 -2.17 20.42
CA MET A 255 -18.19 -3.54 19.89
C MET A 255 -17.47 -4.48 20.89
N SER A 256 -16.70 -3.90 21.81
CA SER A 256 -16.06 -4.56 22.95
C SER A 256 -15.08 -5.70 22.59
N PRO A 257 -14.19 -5.56 21.61
CA PRO A 257 -13.16 -6.57 21.37
C PRO A 257 -12.30 -6.77 22.63
N SER A 258 -11.80 -7.98 22.83
CA SER A 258 -10.88 -8.26 23.93
C SER A 258 -9.55 -7.54 23.77
N ARG A 259 -9.13 -7.32 22.52
CA ARG A 259 -7.87 -6.67 22.17
C ARG A 259 -7.93 -5.91 20.86
N VAL A 260 -7.10 -4.87 20.77
CA VAL A 260 -6.87 -4.08 19.55
C VAL A 260 -5.38 -4.08 19.27
N VAL A 261 -5.01 -4.34 18.03
CA VAL A 261 -3.64 -4.22 17.52
C VAL A 261 -3.57 -3.01 16.62
N TYR A 262 -2.79 -2.02 17.02
CA TYR A 262 -2.66 -0.77 16.27
C TYR A 262 -1.28 -0.70 15.60
N VAL A 263 -1.25 -0.74 14.28
CA VAL A 263 -0.07 -0.44 13.46
C VAL A 263 -0.07 1.04 13.14
N SER A 264 1.05 1.71 13.32
CA SER A 264 1.13 3.18 13.14
C SER A 264 2.43 3.61 12.53
N CYS A 265 2.36 4.48 11.52
CA CYS A 265 3.50 5.17 10.92
C CYS A 265 3.82 6.53 11.57
N ASP A 266 3.06 6.93 12.61
CA ASP A 266 3.25 8.21 13.31
C ASP A 266 3.06 8.05 14.83
N PRO A 267 4.14 8.06 15.62
CA PRO A 267 4.07 7.88 17.07
C PRO A 267 3.24 8.95 17.80
N ALA A 268 3.16 10.17 17.27
CA ALA A 268 2.41 11.25 17.92
C ALA A 268 0.90 11.03 17.79
N THR A 269 0.43 10.63 16.61
CA THR A 269 -0.98 10.27 16.41
C THR A 269 -1.34 8.98 17.14
N LEU A 270 -0.44 8.00 17.19
CA LEU A 270 -0.61 6.80 18.01
C LEU A 270 -0.84 7.16 19.49
N ALA A 271 0.02 8.00 20.08
CA ALA A 271 -0.11 8.40 21.47
C ALA A 271 -1.45 9.09 21.77
N ARG A 272 -1.94 9.93 20.84
CA ARG A 272 -3.27 10.56 20.94
C ARG A 272 -4.40 9.51 20.91
N ASP A 273 -4.34 8.57 19.97
CA ASP A 273 -5.40 7.56 19.81
C ASP A 273 -5.38 6.54 20.96
N LEU A 274 -4.22 6.20 21.50
CA LEU A 274 -4.09 5.37 22.71
C LEU A 274 -4.76 6.05 23.93
N LYS A 275 -4.67 7.39 24.04
CA LYS A 275 -5.40 8.12 25.08
C LYS A 275 -6.92 7.92 24.93
N PHE A 276 -7.46 8.01 23.70
CA PHE A 276 -8.89 7.76 23.47
C PHE A 276 -9.29 6.32 23.86
N PHE A 277 -8.48 5.32 23.55
CA PHE A 277 -8.71 3.94 24.01
C PHE A 277 -8.71 3.84 25.52
N THR A 278 -7.78 4.52 26.21
CA THR A 278 -7.71 4.49 27.67
C THR A 278 -8.96 5.11 28.30
N GLU A 279 -9.47 6.21 27.74
CA GLU A 279 -10.71 6.87 28.19
C GLU A 279 -11.96 6.02 27.94
N ASN A 280 -11.86 4.98 27.07
CA ASN A 280 -12.96 4.07 26.73
C ASN A 280 -12.78 2.65 27.27
N GLY A 281 -12.02 2.46 28.34
CA GLY A 281 -11.95 1.19 29.08
C GLY A 281 -10.92 0.20 28.53
N TYR A 282 -9.88 0.67 27.84
CA TYR A 282 -8.78 -0.15 27.34
C TYR A 282 -7.44 0.31 27.92
N THR A 283 -6.49 -0.61 27.98
CA THR A 283 -5.13 -0.32 28.47
C THR A 283 -4.10 -0.71 27.42
N PRO A 284 -3.25 0.23 26.95
CA PRO A 284 -2.05 -0.12 26.17
C PRO A 284 -1.11 -0.99 27.01
N LYS A 285 -0.76 -2.18 26.50
CA LYS A 285 0.09 -3.14 27.20
C LYS A 285 1.53 -3.09 26.72
N GLU A 286 1.71 -3.14 25.42
CA GLU A 286 3.02 -3.17 24.79
C GLU A 286 3.03 -2.29 23.55
N ILE A 287 4.18 -1.68 23.25
CA ILE A 287 4.46 -0.95 22.02
C ILE A 287 5.82 -1.39 21.51
N THR A 288 5.85 -1.98 20.31
CA THR A 288 7.09 -2.38 19.64
C THR A 288 7.37 -1.46 18.47
N PRO A 289 8.46 -0.68 18.48
CA PRO A 289 8.88 0.09 17.32
C PRO A 289 9.51 -0.80 16.25
N CYS A 290 9.32 -0.44 14.98
CA CYS A 290 9.92 -1.09 13.82
C CYS A 290 10.59 -0.06 12.93
N ASP A 291 11.90 -0.21 12.70
CA ASP A 291 12.66 0.65 11.80
C ASP A 291 12.43 0.22 10.33
N MET A 292 11.34 0.70 9.75
CA MET A 292 10.97 0.43 8.36
C MET A 292 11.90 1.12 7.36
N PHE A 293 12.38 2.31 7.72
CA PHE A 293 13.17 3.18 6.85
C PHE A 293 14.41 3.72 7.59
N SER A 294 15.39 2.86 7.78
CA SER A 294 16.62 3.17 8.52
C SER A 294 17.30 4.44 7.99
N GLY A 295 17.73 5.29 8.91
CA GLY A 295 18.37 6.57 8.59
C GLY A 295 17.38 7.71 8.30
N THR A 296 16.08 7.49 8.49
CA THR A 296 15.04 8.54 8.45
C THR A 296 14.47 8.79 9.85
N SER A 297 13.65 9.83 10.00
CA SER A 297 12.92 10.12 11.24
C SER A 297 11.62 9.31 11.37
N HIS A 298 11.30 8.44 10.41
CA HIS A 298 10.06 7.67 10.40
C HIS A 298 10.26 6.36 11.16
N VAL A 299 9.38 6.11 12.13
CA VAL A 299 9.35 4.86 12.91
C VAL A 299 7.93 4.30 12.84
N GLU A 300 7.81 3.09 12.34
CA GLU A 300 6.57 2.31 12.46
C GLU A 300 6.48 1.73 13.88
N SER A 301 5.27 1.54 14.36
CA SER A 301 5.05 0.96 15.70
C SER A 301 3.85 0.02 15.67
N VAL A 302 3.94 -1.07 16.43
CA VAL A 302 2.80 -1.95 16.70
C VAL A 302 2.46 -1.83 18.18
N ALA A 303 1.23 -1.49 18.51
CA ALA A 303 0.75 -1.41 19.88
C ALA A 303 -0.29 -2.50 20.15
N LEU A 304 -0.15 -3.19 21.29
CA LEU A 304 -1.18 -4.06 21.86
C LEU A 304 -2.00 -3.26 22.88
N ILE A 305 -3.29 -3.27 22.71
CA ILE A 305 -4.26 -2.58 23.55
C ILE A 305 -5.31 -3.62 24.01
N GLU A 306 -5.49 -3.79 25.31
CA GLU A 306 -6.42 -4.77 25.87
C GLU A 306 -7.56 -4.09 26.63
N ARG A 307 -8.73 -4.71 26.59
CA ARG A 307 -9.88 -4.27 27.37
C ARG A 307 -9.65 -4.58 28.84
N ASN A 308 -9.99 -3.64 29.73
CA ASN A 308 -9.89 -3.76 31.18
C ASN A 308 -10.86 -4.79 31.76
#